data_ce5d8d6f79bf6fca5e439816b712a678
#
_entry.id   ce5d8d6f79bf6fca5e439816b712a678
#
_cell.length_a   1.000
_cell.length_b   1.000
_cell.length_c   1.000
_cell.angle_alpha   90.00
_cell.angle_beta   90.00
_cell.angle_gamma   90.00
#
_symmetry.space_group_name_H-M   'P 1'
#
loop_
_entity.id
_entity.type
_entity.pdbx_description
1 polymer ?
#
loop_
_entity_poly.entity_id
_entity_poly.type
_entity_poly.pdbx_seq_one_letter_code
_entity_poly.pdbx_strand_id
1 'polypeptide(L)'
;MKNYKMIITYDGTRYYGWEHQSTTDMTIQGKLESVLSAMTGTEVEVIGAGRTDAGVHAKGMVANAHMETKMKEDEICDYMNRYLPEDICVQEVRVASDRFHSRYNAQGKTYCYTCYVGDKKPVFNRKYVNIIEGKLDVEAMKKAADILTGEHDFASFCGNPKMKKSTVREIYSIDVSLKGSFLNLTYHGSGFLQYMVRILSGTLLEVGQGKRTPESMYELLEAGNRSLAGATAPAKGLCLLKVDYSKEV
;
A
#
# COMPACT_ATOMS: atom_id res chain seq x y z
N MET A 1 -9.39 8.06 28.34
CA MET A 1 -9.00 7.37 27.11
C MET A 1 -8.36 8.38 26.17
N LYS A 2 -7.23 8.08 25.52
CA LYS A 2 -6.53 8.97 24.58
C LYS A 2 -6.46 8.30 23.21
N ASN A 3 -6.36 9.10 22.15
CA ASN A 3 -6.13 8.63 20.80
C ASN A 3 -4.62 8.58 20.52
N TYR A 4 -4.09 7.42 20.11
CA TYR A 4 -2.67 7.23 19.81
C TYR A 4 -2.49 6.95 18.32
N LYS A 5 -1.67 7.77 17.66
CA LYS A 5 -1.23 7.58 16.28
C LYS A 5 0.06 6.76 16.29
N MET A 6 0.13 5.77 15.41
CA MET A 6 1.26 4.86 15.26
C MET A 6 1.76 4.86 13.82
N ILE A 7 3.08 4.80 13.62
CA ILE A 7 3.72 4.53 12.33
C ILE A 7 4.28 3.12 12.36
N ILE A 8 3.91 2.30 11.37
CA ILE A 8 4.12 0.85 11.40
C ILE A 8 4.79 0.40 10.11
N THR A 9 5.83 -0.44 10.27
CA THR A 9 6.51 -1.13 9.18
C THR A 9 6.22 -2.63 9.28
N TYR A 10 5.98 -3.29 8.15
CA TYR A 10 5.80 -4.76 8.13
C TYR A 10 6.20 -5.41 6.82
N ASP A 11 6.71 -6.63 6.92
CA ASP A 11 6.80 -7.59 5.83
C ASP A 11 5.49 -8.38 5.74
N GLY A 12 4.68 -8.10 4.72
CA GLY A 12 3.37 -8.72 4.54
C GLY A 12 3.40 -10.17 4.03
N THR A 13 4.58 -10.75 3.77
CA THR A 13 4.73 -12.07 3.10
C THR A 13 3.88 -13.18 3.72
N ARG A 14 3.77 -13.21 5.06
CA ARG A 14 3.07 -14.26 5.80
C ARG A 14 1.62 -13.91 6.15
N TYR A 15 1.17 -12.69 5.84
CA TYR A 15 -0.11 -12.16 6.30
C TYR A 15 -1.17 -12.16 5.20
N TYR A 16 -2.40 -12.41 5.59
CA TYR A 16 -3.59 -12.32 4.74
C TYR A 16 -4.06 -10.86 4.54
N GLY A 17 -3.13 -9.92 4.64
CA GLY A 17 -3.34 -8.49 4.48
C GLY A 17 -3.45 -7.74 5.81
N TRP A 18 -3.89 -6.50 5.71
CA TRP A 18 -4.05 -5.63 6.87
C TRP A 18 -5.25 -6.03 7.74
N GLU A 19 -6.44 -6.11 7.14
CA GLU A 19 -7.71 -6.13 7.85
C GLU A 19 -7.92 -7.41 8.67
N HIS A 20 -8.38 -7.24 9.90
CA HIS A 20 -8.78 -8.32 10.78
C HIS A 20 -9.83 -9.22 10.09
N GLN A 21 -9.69 -10.52 10.22
CA GLN A 21 -10.58 -11.52 9.64
C GLN A 21 -10.98 -12.53 10.72
N SER A 22 -12.26 -12.90 10.73
CA SER A 22 -12.79 -13.87 11.73
C SER A 22 -12.23 -15.30 11.54
N THR A 23 -11.68 -15.59 10.36
CA THR A 23 -11.18 -16.94 9.99
C THR A 23 -9.70 -17.14 10.26
N THR A 24 -8.95 -16.07 10.55
CA THR A 24 -7.49 -16.13 10.79
C THR A 24 -7.01 -14.96 11.62
N ASP A 25 -6.06 -15.22 12.50
CA ASP A 25 -5.31 -14.23 13.27
C ASP A 25 -4.05 -13.71 12.55
N MET A 26 -3.77 -14.24 11.33
CA MET A 26 -2.61 -13.88 10.52
C MET A 26 -2.88 -12.63 9.67
N THR A 27 -3.31 -11.55 10.32
CA THR A 27 -3.47 -10.22 9.74
C THR A 27 -2.67 -9.21 10.53
N ILE A 28 -2.22 -8.12 9.88
CA ILE A 28 -1.42 -7.09 10.56
C ILE A 28 -2.23 -6.43 11.67
N GLN A 29 -3.47 -6.02 11.38
CA GLN A 29 -4.39 -5.42 12.34
C GLN A 29 -4.63 -6.33 13.55
N GLY A 30 -4.92 -7.61 13.32
CA GLY A 30 -5.15 -8.57 14.41
C GLY A 30 -3.94 -8.74 15.33
N LYS A 31 -2.70 -8.72 14.80
CA LYS A 31 -1.48 -8.77 15.62
C LYS A 31 -1.32 -7.51 16.49
N LEU A 32 -1.58 -6.33 15.92
CA LEU A 32 -1.52 -5.07 16.67
C LEU A 32 -2.59 -5.03 17.77
N GLU A 33 -3.84 -5.37 17.45
CA GLU A 33 -4.97 -5.41 18.38
C GLU A 33 -4.71 -6.38 19.54
N SER A 34 -4.20 -7.58 19.25
CA SER A 34 -3.84 -8.58 20.26
C SER A 34 -2.82 -8.05 21.27
N VAL A 35 -1.74 -7.39 20.78
CA VAL A 35 -0.68 -6.85 21.66
C VAL A 35 -1.19 -5.66 22.47
N LEU A 36 -1.94 -4.74 21.86
CA LEU A 36 -2.49 -3.58 22.57
C LEU A 36 -3.57 -4.00 23.60
N SER A 37 -4.41 -4.97 23.27
CA SER A 37 -5.42 -5.49 24.20
C SER A 37 -4.78 -6.21 25.40
N ALA A 38 -3.69 -6.96 25.17
CA ALA A 38 -2.91 -7.55 26.26
C ALA A 38 -2.22 -6.50 27.14
N MET A 39 -1.75 -5.40 26.55
CA MET A 39 -1.11 -4.29 27.27
C MET A 39 -2.11 -3.52 28.17
N THR A 40 -3.31 -3.29 27.68
CA THR A 40 -4.32 -2.46 28.37
C THR A 40 -5.25 -3.26 29.28
N GLY A 41 -5.33 -4.59 29.06
CA GLY A 41 -6.30 -5.46 29.72
C GLY A 41 -7.75 -5.30 29.22
N THR A 42 -7.96 -4.57 28.13
CA THR A 42 -9.26 -4.32 27.46
C THR A 42 -9.12 -4.49 25.97
N GLU A 43 -10.19 -4.78 25.26
CA GLU A 43 -10.21 -4.84 23.80
C GLU A 43 -9.88 -3.47 23.21
N VAL A 44 -8.91 -3.45 22.27
CA VAL A 44 -8.46 -2.24 21.57
C VAL A 44 -8.61 -2.44 20.06
N GLU A 45 -9.43 -1.60 19.43
CA GLU A 45 -9.57 -1.54 17.98
C GLU A 45 -8.49 -0.66 17.36
N VAL A 46 -7.85 -1.13 16.28
CA VAL A 46 -6.82 -0.42 15.52
C VAL A 46 -7.36 -0.01 14.16
N ILE A 47 -7.37 1.29 13.89
CA ILE A 47 -7.84 1.86 12.64
C ILE A 47 -6.65 2.19 11.74
N GLY A 48 -6.49 1.48 10.63
CA GLY A 48 -5.44 1.76 9.65
C GLY A 48 -5.80 2.86 8.64
N ALA A 49 -4.80 3.58 8.13
CA ALA A 49 -4.98 4.58 7.06
C ALA A 49 -5.54 3.97 5.77
N GLY A 50 -5.38 2.69 5.58
CA GLY A 50 -5.92 1.92 4.46
C GLY A 50 -5.68 0.44 4.65
N ARG A 51 -6.25 -0.34 3.74
CA ARG A 51 -6.06 -1.79 3.70
C ARG A 51 -4.95 -2.11 2.71
N THR A 52 -4.06 -2.99 3.08
CA THR A 52 -3.14 -3.64 2.15
C THR A 52 -3.58 -5.06 1.91
N ASP A 53 -3.39 -5.56 0.69
CA ASP A 53 -3.74 -6.93 0.32
C ASP A 53 -2.81 -7.96 0.97
N ALA A 54 -3.19 -9.23 0.93
CA ALA A 54 -2.33 -10.33 1.33
C ALA A 54 -0.98 -10.27 0.58
N GLY A 55 0.12 -10.37 1.31
CA GLY A 55 1.48 -10.33 0.78
C GLY A 55 2.02 -8.94 0.43
N VAL A 56 1.27 -7.87 0.65
CA VAL A 56 1.72 -6.48 0.43
C VAL A 56 2.43 -5.96 1.68
N HIS A 57 3.54 -5.25 1.48
CA HIS A 57 4.38 -4.70 2.54
C HIS A 57 4.06 -3.24 2.85
N ALA A 58 4.54 -2.74 3.98
CA ALA A 58 4.55 -1.31 4.29
C ALA A 58 5.81 -0.89 5.03
N LYS A 59 6.30 0.31 4.72
CA LYS A 59 7.35 1.02 5.45
C LYS A 59 6.81 2.18 6.29
N GLY A 60 5.58 2.62 6.02
CA GLY A 60 4.99 3.78 6.68
C GLY A 60 3.46 3.69 6.72
N MET A 61 2.91 2.54 7.15
CA MET A 61 1.50 2.46 7.48
C MET A 61 1.22 3.32 8.71
N VAL A 62 0.18 4.14 8.64
CA VAL A 62 -0.30 4.89 9.79
C VAL A 62 -1.57 4.25 10.33
N ALA A 63 -1.63 4.07 11.63
CA ALA A 63 -2.82 3.62 12.32
C ALA A 63 -3.09 4.48 13.56
N ASN A 64 -4.32 4.44 14.06
CA ASN A 64 -4.66 5.00 15.36
C ASN A 64 -5.52 4.05 16.18
N ALA A 65 -5.44 4.20 17.50
CA ALA A 65 -6.25 3.46 18.46
C ALA A 65 -6.59 4.35 19.65
N HIS A 66 -7.85 4.22 20.13
CA HIS A 66 -8.26 4.84 21.37
C HIS A 66 -8.06 3.85 22.52
N MET A 67 -7.25 4.21 23.50
CA MET A 67 -6.99 3.33 24.65
C MET A 67 -6.68 4.12 25.91
N GLU A 68 -6.80 3.45 27.05
CA GLU A 68 -6.42 4.01 28.35
C GLU A 68 -5.19 3.26 28.87
N THR A 69 -4.12 4.00 29.14
CA THR A 69 -2.89 3.47 29.72
C THR A 69 -2.14 4.55 30.50
N LYS A 70 -1.35 4.13 31.47
CA LYS A 70 -0.42 4.99 32.22
C LYS A 70 0.96 5.08 31.55
N MET A 71 1.21 4.26 30.55
CA MET A 71 2.47 4.21 29.82
C MET A 71 2.64 5.46 28.95
N LYS A 72 3.87 5.93 28.82
CA LYS A 72 4.25 6.99 27.88
C LYS A 72 4.37 6.41 26.46
N GLU A 73 4.41 7.27 25.47
CA GLU A 73 4.45 6.89 24.06
C GLU A 73 5.63 5.96 23.74
N ASP A 74 6.83 6.25 24.26
CA ASP A 74 8.01 5.42 24.07
C ASP A 74 7.86 4.05 24.74
N GLU A 75 7.27 4.00 25.95
CA GLU A 75 7.02 2.74 26.66
C GLU A 75 5.98 1.87 25.92
N ILE A 76 4.96 2.48 25.29
CA ILE A 76 4.00 1.78 24.44
C ILE A 76 4.71 1.21 23.21
N CYS A 77 5.55 2.01 22.55
CA CYS A 77 6.34 1.60 21.38
C CYS A 77 7.24 0.40 21.72
N ASP A 78 7.98 0.48 22.84
CA ASP A 78 8.87 -0.59 23.32
C ASP A 78 8.09 -1.86 23.67
N TYR A 79 6.92 -1.73 24.35
CA TYR A 79 6.05 -2.85 24.65
C TYR A 79 5.57 -3.53 23.38
N MET A 80 5.05 -2.77 22.43
CA MET A 80 4.56 -3.33 21.17
C MET A 80 5.67 -4.08 20.43
N ASN A 81 6.86 -3.49 20.28
CA ASN A 81 7.98 -4.11 19.58
C ASN A 81 8.57 -5.34 20.31
N ARG A 82 8.37 -5.45 21.62
CA ARG A 82 8.76 -6.64 22.39
C ARG A 82 7.85 -7.84 22.11
N TYR A 83 6.56 -7.61 21.88
CA TYR A 83 5.57 -8.68 21.77
C TYR A 83 5.04 -8.91 20.35
N LEU A 84 5.29 -7.98 19.41
CA LEU A 84 4.99 -8.18 18.00
C LEU A 84 5.95 -9.20 17.37
N PRO A 85 5.49 -9.92 16.33
CA PRO A 85 6.38 -10.74 15.51
C PRO A 85 7.50 -9.91 14.86
N GLU A 86 8.65 -10.54 14.58
CA GLU A 86 9.85 -9.89 14.00
C GLU A 86 9.61 -9.16 12.67
N ASP A 87 8.55 -9.49 11.97
CA ASP A 87 8.16 -8.91 10.67
C ASP A 87 7.13 -7.77 10.79
N ILE A 88 6.82 -7.32 12.02
CA ILE A 88 6.01 -6.12 12.30
C ILE A 88 6.76 -5.25 13.31
N CYS A 89 6.96 -3.98 12.99
CA CYS A 89 7.62 -3.02 13.88
C CYS A 89 6.83 -1.71 13.95
N VAL A 90 6.59 -1.22 15.16
CA VAL A 90 6.09 0.13 15.42
C VAL A 90 7.27 1.08 15.49
N GLN A 91 7.34 2.02 14.56
CA GLN A 91 8.43 3.00 14.47
C GLN A 91 8.24 4.17 15.42
N GLU A 92 7.00 4.54 15.64
CA GLU A 92 6.65 5.72 16.43
C GLU A 92 5.23 5.55 17.00
N VAL A 93 5.03 6.02 18.23
CA VAL A 93 3.73 6.22 18.88
C VAL A 93 3.66 7.65 19.36
N ARG A 94 2.56 8.36 19.08
CA ARG A 94 2.30 9.73 19.58
C ARG A 94 0.84 9.86 19.97
N VAL A 95 0.58 10.66 20.99
CA VAL A 95 -0.79 11.14 21.28
C VAL A 95 -1.23 12.02 20.11
N ALA A 96 -2.39 11.77 19.59
CA ALA A 96 -3.04 12.55 18.54
C ALA A 96 -4.30 13.23 19.08
N SER A 97 -4.84 14.17 18.31
CA SER A 97 -6.16 14.74 18.59
C SER A 97 -7.22 13.64 18.69
N ASP A 98 -8.20 13.81 19.58
CA ASP A 98 -9.32 12.86 19.70
C ASP A 98 -10.11 12.70 18.39
N ARG A 99 -10.07 13.72 17.53
CA ARG A 99 -10.71 13.72 16.20
C ARG A 99 -9.84 13.11 15.10
N PHE A 100 -8.57 12.79 15.40
CA PHE A 100 -7.70 12.18 14.39
C PHE A 100 -8.20 10.79 14.03
N HIS A 101 -8.34 10.57 12.73
CA HIS A 101 -8.72 9.31 12.14
C HIS A 101 -7.76 8.98 11.00
N SER A 102 -6.93 7.95 11.18
CA SER A 102 -5.85 7.59 10.24
C SER A 102 -6.31 7.46 8.79
N ARG A 103 -7.55 7.00 8.55
CA ARG A 103 -8.09 6.82 7.19
C ARG A 103 -8.71 8.08 6.61
N TYR A 104 -9.52 8.81 7.39
CA TYR A 104 -10.31 9.93 6.86
C TYR A 104 -9.55 11.25 6.82
N ASN A 105 -8.51 11.42 7.64
CA ASN A 105 -7.66 12.61 7.59
C ASN A 105 -6.46 12.44 6.64
N ALA A 106 -6.26 11.26 6.03
CA ALA A 106 -5.21 11.04 5.04
C ALA A 106 -5.47 11.86 3.77
N GLN A 107 -4.48 12.66 3.35
CA GLN A 107 -4.52 13.51 2.16
C GLN A 107 -3.87 12.85 0.95
N GLY A 108 -2.95 11.92 1.20
CA GLY A 108 -2.25 11.21 0.14
C GLY A 108 -1.59 9.94 0.64
N LYS A 109 -1.28 9.05 -0.30
CA LYS A 109 -0.54 7.82 -0.06
C LYS A 109 0.48 7.61 -1.15
N THR A 110 1.67 7.17 -0.75
CA THR A 110 2.75 6.83 -1.67
C THR A 110 3.00 5.33 -1.61
N TYR A 111 2.89 4.67 -2.76
CA TYR A 111 3.25 3.27 -2.94
C TYR A 111 4.43 3.13 -3.91
N CYS A 112 5.26 2.13 -3.70
CA CYS A 112 6.27 1.71 -4.66
C CYS A 112 6.01 0.26 -5.07
N TYR A 113 5.97 0.00 -6.36
CA TYR A 113 5.98 -1.34 -6.91
C TYR A 113 7.35 -1.61 -7.51
N THR A 114 8.07 -2.58 -6.96
CA THR A 114 9.44 -2.92 -7.37
C THR A 114 9.47 -4.17 -8.23
N CYS A 115 10.09 -4.04 -9.42
CA CYS A 115 10.40 -5.16 -10.29
C CYS A 115 11.91 -5.39 -10.36
N TYR A 116 12.30 -6.62 -10.61
CA TYR A 116 13.68 -7.00 -10.90
C TYR A 116 13.77 -7.48 -12.35
N VAL A 117 14.69 -6.87 -13.12
CA VAL A 117 14.90 -7.12 -14.56
C VAL A 117 16.31 -7.64 -14.88
N GLY A 118 17.02 -8.11 -13.88
CA GLY A 118 18.39 -8.64 -14.06
C GLY A 118 18.41 -10.11 -14.49
N ASP A 119 19.51 -10.53 -15.08
CA ASP A 119 19.70 -11.88 -15.60
C ASP A 119 19.84 -12.95 -14.50
N LYS A 120 20.27 -12.55 -13.30
CA LYS A 120 20.48 -13.45 -12.17
C LYS A 120 19.35 -13.32 -11.16
N LYS A 121 18.95 -14.45 -10.53
CA LYS A 121 17.89 -14.47 -9.50
C LYS A 121 18.26 -13.56 -8.30
N PRO A 122 17.37 -12.65 -7.87
CA PRO A 122 17.58 -11.76 -6.73
C PRO A 122 17.28 -12.50 -5.42
N VAL A 123 18.16 -13.43 -5.01
CA VAL A 123 17.90 -14.37 -3.89
C VAL A 123 17.46 -13.66 -2.61
N PHE A 124 18.15 -12.57 -2.21
CA PHE A 124 17.81 -11.83 -1.00
C PHE A 124 16.57 -10.93 -1.16
N ASN A 125 16.30 -10.44 -2.37
CA ASN A 125 15.16 -9.56 -2.63
C ASN A 125 13.94 -10.31 -3.18
N ARG A 126 13.98 -11.63 -3.35
CA ARG A 126 12.93 -12.44 -4.02
C ARG A 126 11.53 -12.28 -3.44
N LYS A 127 11.44 -11.93 -2.15
CA LYS A 127 10.16 -11.71 -1.44
C LYS A 127 9.59 -10.31 -1.65
N TYR A 128 10.41 -9.35 -2.17
CA TYR A 128 10.07 -7.93 -2.23
C TYR A 128 10.07 -7.39 -3.65
N VAL A 129 10.22 -8.24 -4.65
CA VAL A 129 10.24 -7.84 -6.05
C VAL A 129 9.43 -8.78 -6.94
N ASN A 130 8.85 -8.23 -8.00
CA ASN A 130 8.34 -8.99 -9.13
C ASN A 130 9.45 -9.19 -10.14
N ILE A 131 9.77 -10.44 -10.49
CA ILE A 131 10.81 -10.75 -11.48
C ILE A 131 10.20 -10.67 -12.86
N ILE A 132 10.79 -9.84 -13.73
CA ILE A 132 10.37 -9.63 -15.11
C ILE A 132 11.48 -10.13 -16.03
N GLU A 133 11.13 -11.00 -16.96
CA GLU A 133 12.01 -11.48 -17.99
C GLU A 133 11.99 -10.55 -19.21
N GLY A 134 13.14 -10.39 -19.87
CA GLY A 134 13.28 -9.58 -21.05
C GLY A 134 13.53 -8.11 -20.77
N LYS A 135 13.62 -7.35 -21.87
CA LYS A 135 13.85 -5.89 -21.83
C LYS A 135 12.53 -5.15 -21.68
N LEU A 136 12.59 -4.00 -21.01
CA LEU A 136 11.46 -3.10 -20.86
C LEU A 136 11.78 -1.75 -21.53
N ASP A 137 10.82 -1.22 -22.28
CA ASP A 137 10.85 0.16 -22.78
C ASP A 137 10.36 1.10 -21.66
N VAL A 138 11.31 1.60 -20.88
CA VAL A 138 11.04 2.51 -19.75
C VAL A 138 10.47 3.84 -20.23
N GLU A 139 10.85 4.34 -21.39
CA GLU A 139 10.33 5.60 -21.93
C GLU A 139 8.87 5.46 -22.37
N ALA A 140 8.49 4.34 -22.97
CA ALA A 140 7.09 4.05 -23.25
C ALA A 140 6.27 3.95 -21.95
N MET A 141 6.82 3.32 -20.89
CA MET A 141 6.17 3.25 -19.58
C MET A 141 5.96 4.63 -18.95
N LYS A 142 6.93 5.55 -19.04
CA LYS A 142 6.79 6.94 -18.56
C LYS A 142 5.67 7.68 -19.28
N LYS A 143 5.61 7.58 -20.61
CA LYS A 143 4.51 8.19 -21.40
C LYS A 143 3.14 7.66 -20.96
N ALA A 144 3.01 6.36 -20.74
CA ALA A 144 1.76 5.77 -20.23
C ALA A 144 1.43 6.23 -18.80
N ALA A 145 2.44 6.39 -17.94
CA ALA A 145 2.28 6.91 -16.59
C ALA A 145 1.80 8.36 -16.57
N ASP A 146 2.32 9.20 -17.47
CA ASP A 146 1.90 10.60 -17.62
C ASP A 146 0.40 10.70 -17.96
N ILE A 147 -0.11 9.83 -18.84
CA ILE A 147 -1.55 9.78 -19.22
C ILE A 147 -2.44 9.41 -18.00
N LEU A 148 -1.93 8.57 -17.10
CA LEU A 148 -2.67 8.12 -15.90
C LEU A 148 -2.60 9.13 -14.74
N THR A 149 -1.79 10.18 -14.86
CA THR A 149 -1.66 11.23 -13.84
C THR A 149 -2.83 12.22 -13.95
N GLY A 150 -3.34 12.68 -12.81
CA GLY A 150 -4.50 13.56 -12.71
C GLY A 150 -5.73 12.87 -12.12
N GLU A 151 -6.87 13.56 -12.20
CA GLU A 151 -8.16 13.05 -11.76
C GLU A 151 -8.85 12.29 -12.90
N HIS A 152 -9.11 11.00 -12.69
CA HIS A 152 -9.76 10.12 -13.64
C HIS A 152 -10.71 9.14 -12.97
N ASP A 153 -11.62 8.57 -13.75
CA ASP A 153 -12.36 7.37 -13.34
C ASP A 153 -11.48 6.13 -13.58
N PHE A 154 -11.00 5.54 -12.50
CA PHE A 154 -10.16 4.34 -12.51
C PHE A 154 -10.95 3.03 -12.42
N ALA A 155 -12.19 2.98 -12.93
CA ALA A 155 -13.01 1.77 -12.90
C ALA A 155 -12.31 0.57 -13.57
N SER A 156 -11.59 0.77 -14.70
CA SER A 156 -10.78 -0.27 -15.36
C SER A 156 -9.64 -0.80 -14.48
N PHE A 157 -9.22 -0.05 -13.47
CA PHE A 157 -8.14 -0.43 -12.55
C PHE A 157 -8.67 -0.82 -11.16
N CYS A 158 -9.97 -1.08 -11.02
CA CYS A 158 -10.61 -1.51 -9.79
C CYS A 158 -10.76 -3.03 -9.74
N GLY A 159 -10.21 -3.67 -8.70
CA GLY A 159 -10.35 -5.12 -8.48
C GLY A 159 -11.72 -5.54 -7.94
N ASN A 160 -12.59 -4.59 -7.58
CA ASN A 160 -13.94 -4.86 -7.11
C ASN A 160 -15.01 -4.42 -8.13
N PRO A 161 -15.52 -5.33 -8.96
CA PRO A 161 -16.52 -4.99 -9.99
C PRO A 161 -17.88 -4.58 -9.41
N LYS A 162 -18.13 -4.87 -8.12
CA LYS A 162 -19.38 -4.53 -7.41
C LYS A 162 -19.23 -3.29 -6.54
N MET A 163 -18.23 -2.46 -6.78
CA MET A 163 -18.00 -1.26 -5.99
C MET A 163 -19.14 -0.26 -6.16
N LYS A 164 -19.79 0.10 -5.03
CA LYS A 164 -20.90 1.06 -5.00
C LYS A 164 -20.45 2.53 -4.85
N LYS A 165 -19.20 2.74 -4.39
CA LYS A 165 -18.61 4.08 -4.21
C LYS A 165 -17.94 4.53 -5.50
N SER A 166 -17.74 5.86 -5.65
CA SER A 166 -17.02 6.44 -6.78
C SER A 166 -15.66 5.78 -7.01
N THR A 167 -15.35 5.51 -8.28
CA THR A 167 -14.06 5.02 -8.75
C THR A 167 -13.13 6.14 -9.20
N VAL A 168 -13.61 7.40 -9.14
CA VAL A 168 -12.78 8.58 -9.41
C VAL A 168 -11.70 8.73 -8.32
N ARG A 169 -10.45 8.90 -8.76
CA ARG A 169 -9.29 9.15 -7.89
C ARG A 169 -8.39 10.17 -8.57
N GLU A 170 -7.58 10.85 -7.76
CA GLU A 170 -6.55 11.73 -8.26
C GLU A 170 -5.18 11.10 -8.00
N ILE A 171 -4.42 10.86 -9.06
CA ILE A 171 -3.02 10.46 -9.00
C ILE A 171 -2.18 11.73 -9.19
N TYR A 172 -1.45 12.12 -8.14
CA TYR A 172 -0.60 13.30 -8.14
C TYR A 172 0.66 13.11 -8.99
N SER A 173 1.22 11.89 -8.96
CA SER A 173 2.38 11.51 -9.78
C SER A 173 2.55 10.00 -9.88
N ILE A 174 3.14 9.57 -11.01
CA ILE A 174 3.70 8.22 -11.20
C ILE A 174 5.14 8.38 -11.68
N ASP A 175 6.10 7.98 -10.85
CA ASP A 175 7.52 7.95 -11.24
C ASP A 175 7.91 6.55 -11.70
N VAL A 176 8.59 6.48 -12.85
CA VAL A 176 9.13 5.24 -13.42
C VAL A 176 10.65 5.35 -13.48
N SER A 177 11.34 4.64 -12.61
CA SER A 177 12.80 4.71 -12.52
C SER A 177 13.46 3.33 -12.57
N LEU A 178 14.44 3.18 -13.44
CA LEU A 178 15.29 1.98 -13.55
C LEU A 178 16.69 2.30 -13.01
N LYS A 179 17.08 1.64 -11.93
CA LYS A 179 18.42 1.76 -11.32
C LYS A 179 19.08 0.38 -11.24
N GLY A 180 20.09 0.16 -12.05
CA GLY A 180 20.68 -1.15 -12.22
C GLY A 180 19.62 -2.16 -12.69
N SER A 181 19.42 -3.23 -11.94
CA SER A 181 18.41 -4.26 -12.25
C SER A 181 17.06 -4.04 -11.56
N PHE A 182 16.83 -2.90 -10.88
CA PHE A 182 15.59 -2.62 -10.19
C PHE A 182 14.79 -1.54 -10.88
N LEU A 183 13.60 -1.89 -11.37
CA LEU A 183 12.60 -0.97 -11.86
C LEU A 183 11.64 -0.65 -10.71
N ASN A 184 11.49 0.63 -10.39
CA ASN A 184 10.55 1.14 -9.40
C ASN A 184 9.45 1.95 -10.10
N LEU A 185 8.20 1.63 -9.79
CA LEU A 185 7.02 2.38 -10.16
C LEU A 185 6.47 2.99 -8.87
N THR A 186 6.65 4.30 -8.69
CA THR A 186 6.22 5.01 -7.48
C THR A 186 4.97 5.82 -7.77
N TYR A 187 3.90 5.53 -7.04
CA TYR A 187 2.58 6.14 -7.19
C TYR A 187 2.30 7.02 -5.98
N HIS A 188 1.97 8.27 -6.20
CA HIS A 188 1.45 9.18 -5.18
C HIS A 188 0.07 9.68 -5.60
N GLY A 189 -0.92 9.59 -4.72
CA GLY A 189 -2.30 9.97 -5.03
C GLY A 189 -3.18 10.12 -3.79
N SER A 190 -4.36 10.69 -3.98
CA SER A 190 -5.34 10.97 -2.92
C SER A 190 -5.84 9.70 -2.21
N GLY A 191 -5.86 8.58 -2.95
CA GLY A 191 -6.26 7.26 -2.49
C GLY A 191 -6.32 6.28 -3.65
N PHE A 192 -6.39 4.99 -3.35
CA PHE A 192 -6.36 3.93 -4.35
C PHE A 192 -7.53 2.96 -4.12
N LEU A 193 -8.06 2.44 -5.23
CA LEU A 193 -9.09 1.41 -5.23
C LEU A 193 -8.47 0.04 -4.89
N GLN A 194 -9.31 -0.94 -4.63
CA GLN A 194 -8.85 -2.31 -4.41
C GLN A 194 -8.01 -2.80 -5.61
N TYR A 195 -6.82 -3.30 -5.34
CA TYR A 195 -5.81 -3.77 -6.30
C TYR A 195 -5.31 -2.71 -7.32
N MET A 196 -5.76 -1.46 -7.23
CA MET A 196 -5.51 -0.44 -8.26
C MET A 196 -4.02 -0.30 -8.61
N VAL A 197 -3.15 -0.09 -7.60
CA VAL A 197 -1.70 0.08 -7.86
C VAL A 197 -1.09 -1.16 -8.53
N ARG A 198 -1.53 -2.36 -8.17
CA ARG A 198 -1.06 -3.62 -8.78
C ARG A 198 -1.56 -3.78 -10.21
N ILE A 199 -2.79 -3.37 -10.50
CA ILE A 199 -3.36 -3.41 -11.86
C ILE A 199 -2.67 -2.37 -12.75
N LEU A 200 -2.47 -1.14 -12.24
CA LEU A 200 -1.68 -0.11 -12.91
C LEU A 200 -0.27 -0.61 -13.23
N SER A 201 0.41 -1.22 -12.25
CA SER A 201 1.75 -1.77 -12.43
C SER A 201 1.80 -2.87 -13.49
N GLY A 202 0.83 -3.80 -13.46
CA GLY A 202 0.72 -4.85 -14.49
C GLY A 202 0.49 -4.28 -15.89
N THR A 203 -0.37 -3.26 -16.00
CA THR A 203 -0.68 -2.58 -17.27
C THR A 203 0.54 -1.82 -17.81
N LEU A 204 1.26 -1.08 -16.95
CA LEU A 204 2.50 -0.39 -17.33
C LEU A 204 3.60 -1.37 -17.75
N LEU A 205 3.68 -2.55 -17.11
CA LEU A 205 4.61 -3.60 -17.53
C LEU A 205 4.28 -4.15 -18.91
N GLU A 206 2.99 -4.29 -19.28
CA GLU A 206 2.58 -4.65 -20.65
C GLU A 206 3.02 -3.60 -21.68
N VAL A 207 2.95 -2.30 -21.32
CA VAL A 207 3.50 -1.22 -22.18
C VAL A 207 5.01 -1.39 -22.33
N GLY A 208 5.74 -1.56 -21.24
CA GLY A 208 7.19 -1.74 -21.27
C GLY A 208 7.64 -2.98 -22.06
N GLN A 209 6.81 -4.02 -22.11
CA GLN A 209 7.03 -5.24 -22.90
C GLN A 209 6.59 -5.12 -24.38
N GLY A 210 6.08 -3.95 -24.80
CA GLY A 210 5.57 -3.73 -26.16
C GLY A 210 4.27 -4.48 -26.49
N LYS A 211 3.57 -5.01 -25.49
CA LYS A 211 2.28 -5.70 -25.67
C LYS A 211 1.11 -4.72 -25.84
N ARG A 212 1.34 -3.47 -25.53
CA ARG A 212 0.37 -2.38 -25.51
C ARG A 212 1.07 -1.05 -25.77
N THR A 213 0.40 -0.12 -26.43
CA THR A 213 0.95 1.24 -26.62
C THR A 213 0.68 2.13 -25.41
N PRO A 214 1.44 3.19 -25.19
CA PRO A 214 1.17 4.17 -24.14
C PRO A 214 -0.25 4.80 -24.28
N GLU A 215 -0.67 5.10 -25.50
CA GLU A 215 -1.96 5.75 -25.81
C GLU A 215 -3.17 4.88 -25.42
N SER A 216 -2.99 3.55 -25.32
CA SER A 216 -4.06 2.65 -24.85
C SER A 216 -4.56 2.98 -23.45
N MET A 217 -3.82 3.81 -22.67
CA MET A 217 -4.28 4.28 -21.36
C MET A 217 -5.53 5.15 -21.47
N TYR A 218 -5.66 5.96 -22.51
CA TYR A 218 -6.89 6.74 -22.76
C TYR A 218 -8.10 5.83 -22.94
N GLU A 219 -7.97 4.79 -23.77
CA GLU A 219 -9.03 3.80 -24.00
C GLU A 219 -9.45 3.08 -22.71
N LEU A 220 -8.47 2.74 -21.84
CA LEU A 220 -8.75 2.10 -20.56
C LEU A 220 -9.48 3.02 -19.58
N LEU A 221 -9.15 4.30 -19.55
CA LEU A 221 -9.83 5.29 -18.70
C LEU A 221 -11.26 5.50 -19.16
N GLU A 222 -11.51 5.57 -20.48
CA GLU A 222 -12.85 5.75 -21.06
C GLU A 222 -13.73 4.49 -20.91
N ALA A 223 -13.15 3.30 -21.08
CA ALA A 223 -13.91 2.04 -21.11
C ALA A 223 -14.52 1.66 -19.77
N GLY A 224 -13.93 2.03 -18.64
CA GLY A 224 -14.39 1.63 -17.31
C GLY A 224 -14.47 0.11 -17.11
N ASN A 225 -13.71 -0.67 -17.88
CA ASN A 225 -13.80 -2.12 -17.93
C ASN A 225 -12.50 -2.80 -17.48
N ARG A 226 -12.54 -3.47 -16.32
CA ARG A 226 -11.40 -4.19 -15.72
C ARG A 226 -10.79 -5.23 -16.65
N SER A 227 -11.57 -5.88 -17.50
CA SER A 227 -11.07 -6.97 -18.36
C SER A 227 -10.11 -6.49 -19.45
N LEU A 228 -10.14 -5.20 -19.78
CA LEU A 228 -9.27 -4.58 -20.78
C LEU A 228 -7.92 -4.14 -20.20
N ALA A 229 -7.82 -3.92 -18.87
CA ALA A 229 -6.57 -3.59 -18.22
C ALA A 229 -5.68 -4.83 -18.04
N GLY A 230 -4.39 -4.59 -17.82
CA GLY A 230 -3.41 -5.65 -17.63
C GLY A 230 -3.67 -6.51 -16.40
N ALA A 231 -2.93 -7.60 -16.29
CA ALA A 231 -3.01 -8.52 -15.15
C ALA A 231 -2.67 -7.81 -13.83
N THR A 232 -3.33 -8.25 -12.74
CA THR A 232 -2.97 -7.76 -11.39
C THR A 232 -1.55 -8.25 -11.03
N ALA A 233 -0.60 -7.36 -10.93
CA ALA A 233 0.79 -7.69 -10.63
C ALA A 233 0.91 -8.34 -9.23
N PRO A 234 1.87 -9.27 -9.01
CA PRO A 234 2.06 -9.97 -7.74
C PRO A 234 2.19 -9.03 -6.54
N ALA A 235 1.57 -9.36 -5.41
CA ALA A 235 1.55 -8.54 -4.20
C ALA A 235 2.95 -8.24 -3.66
N LYS A 236 3.86 -9.20 -3.72
CA LYS A 236 5.22 -9.14 -3.17
C LYS A 236 6.09 -7.98 -3.69
N GLY A 237 5.74 -7.38 -4.85
CA GLY A 237 6.44 -6.20 -5.36
C GLY A 237 5.92 -4.89 -4.77
N LEU A 238 4.77 -4.89 -4.08
CA LEU A 238 4.11 -3.68 -3.61
C LEU A 238 4.45 -3.36 -2.16
N CYS A 239 4.80 -2.10 -1.91
CA CYS A 239 5.06 -1.57 -0.59
C CYS A 239 4.41 -0.19 -0.41
N LEU A 240 3.62 0.01 0.64
CA LEU A 240 3.17 1.32 1.09
C LEU A 240 4.36 2.04 1.75
N LEU A 241 4.81 3.13 1.16
CA LEU A 241 5.95 3.89 1.66
C LEU A 241 5.56 4.92 2.70
N LYS A 242 4.43 5.64 2.47
CA LYS A 242 4.06 6.80 3.28
C LYS A 242 2.57 7.10 3.17
N VAL A 243 2.02 7.68 4.24
CA VAL A 243 0.69 8.32 4.26
C VAL A 243 0.86 9.76 4.69
N ASP A 244 0.29 10.69 3.93
CA ASP A 244 0.37 12.12 4.16
C ASP A 244 -0.85 12.63 4.90
N TYR A 245 -0.60 13.56 5.84
CA TYR A 245 -1.60 14.27 6.63
C TYR A 245 -1.30 15.77 6.63
N SER A 246 -2.30 16.60 6.89
CA SER A 246 -2.07 18.03 7.13
C SER A 246 -1.21 18.22 8.40
N LYS A 247 -0.48 19.35 8.46
CA LYS A 247 0.37 19.67 9.64
C LYS A 247 -0.44 19.95 10.92
N GLU A 248 -1.75 20.09 10.81
CA GLU A 248 -2.65 20.45 11.92
C GLU A 248 -3.38 19.24 12.55
N VAL A 249 -3.02 18.02 12.16
CA VAL A 249 -3.71 16.77 12.58
C VAL A 249 -2.79 15.88 13.40
#